data_45396512c49b1ca07065ea6d67282c24
#
_entry.id   45396512c49b1ca07065ea6d67282c24
#
_cell.length_a   1.000
_cell.length_b   1.000
_cell.length_c   1.000
_cell.angle_alpha   90.00
_cell.angle_beta   90.00
_cell.angle_gamma   90.00
#
_symmetry.space_group_name_H-M   'P 1'
#
loop_
_entity.id
_entity.type
_entity.pdbx_description
1 polymer ?
#
loop_
_entity_poly.entity_id
_entity_poly.type
_entity_poly.pdbx_seq_one_letter_code
_entity_poly.pdbx_strand_id
1 'polypeptide(L)'
;MAGRREIVLPAYTCPAVAKVALDVGLQPRLVDVSPATLGFDLDRLPAAIGRQTLAVVHVHPFGLPQPVDTVLDLAHQSGAVVIEDAAQSMGAQSAGRPVGVRGDFGLYSLGPGKPMSLGGGGVLSVNSSRYGEIVAEAWKTLPDVGSVGSALAEARLGVFALAFHPRGWWLITRTGISSVGDRQESWGYHLTGLASSQAAVGLVLLPKLDEANWRRCRNAERLMARLAGLDGVCLPRVDPITEPIYLRLPVLVPDQARHDEVFRRLWAAGIGVGRMYQRPLSAIFPQIPSDGNPGAELVARSLLTLPTHHYLTADDVECIAETFISVATCA
;
A
#
# COMPACT_ATOMS: atom_id res chain seq x y z
N MET A 1 -19.53 21.36 -3.35
CA MET A 1 -19.48 19.99 -2.82
C MET A 1 -20.43 19.74 -1.65
N ALA A 2 -21.18 20.74 -1.20
CA ALA A 2 -22.14 20.58 -0.11
C ALA A 2 -23.17 19.48 -0.42
N GLY A 3 -23.36 18.54 0.50
CA GLY A 3 -24.32 17.45 0.40
C GLY A 3 -23.82 16.14 -0.23
N ARG A 4 -22.64 16.10 -0.85
CA ARG A 4 -22.05 14.85 -1.37
C ARG A 4 -21.47 14.03 -0.23
N ARG A 5 -21.71 12.72 -0.22
CA ARG A 5 -21.28 11.83 0.88
C ARG A 5 -20.66 10.52 0.42
N GLU A 6 -20.66 10.21 -0.88
CA GLU A 6 -20.09 8.97 -1.37
C GLU A 6 -18.58 9.13 -1.61
N ILE A 7 -17.81 8.09 -1.26
CA ILE A 7 -16.39 7.95 -1.57
C ILE A 7 -16.16 6.63 -2.28
N VAL A 8 -15.58 6.68 -3.47
CA VAL A 8 -15.29 5.47 -4.25
C VAL A 8 -13.93 4.92 -3.86
N LEU A 9 -13.88 3.63 -3.51
CA LEU A 9 -12.70 2.91 -3.05
C LEU A 9 -12.50 1.62 -3.85
N PRO A 10 -11.24 1.18 -4.09
CA PRO A 10 -10.99 -0.18 -4.56
C PRO A 10 -11.48 -1.19 -3.50
N ALA A 11 -12.14 -2.25 -3.93
CA ALA A 11 -12.64 -3.30 -3.03
C ALA A 11 -11.51 -4.08 -2.33
N TYR A 12 -10.28 -3.99 -2.86
CA TYR A 12 -9.07 -4.53 -2.29
C TYR A 12 -8.05 -3.40 -2.04
N THR A 13 -7.95 -2.94 -0.83
CA THR A 13 -6.97 -1.95 -0.36
C THR A 13 -6.81 -2.02 1.16
N CYS A 14 -5.99 -1.13 1.72
CA CYS A 14 -5.82 -1.01 3.17
C CYS A 14 -7.15 -0.70 3.86
N PRO A 15 -7.60 -1.53 4.82
CA PRO A 15 -8.87 -1.30 5.53
C PRO A 15 -8.95 0.05 6.25
N ALA A 16 -7.81 0.65 6.62
CA ALA A 16 -7.78 1.98 7.23
C ALA A 16 -8.44 3.06 6.36
N VAL A 17 -8.36 2.94 5.03
CA VAL A 17 -8.97 3.90 4.11
C VAL A 17 -10.50 3.89 4.25
N ALA A 18 -11.09 2.69 4.23
CA ALA A 18 -12.54 2.53 4.40
C ALA A 18 -12.99 2.92 5.82
N LYS A 19 -12.19 2.55 6.84
CA LYS A 19 -12.50 2.91 8.21
C LYS A 19 -12.54 4.43 8.42
N VAL A 20 -11.52 5.14 7.95
CA VAL A 20 -11.50 6.62 8.05
C VAL A 20 -12.70 7.25 7.32
N ALA A 21 -13.05 6.75 6.14
CA ALA A 21 -14.22 7.22 5.41
C ALA A 21 -15.52 7.04 6.21
N LEU A 22 -15.71 5.88 6.85
CA LEU A 22 -16.87 5.60 7.70
C LEU A 22 -16.88 6.48 8.96
N ASP A 23 -15.72 6.66 9.61
CA ASP A 23 -15.61 7.44 10.85
C ASP A 23 -15.96 8.93 10.64
N VAL A 24 -15.68 9.47 9.43
CA VAL A 24 -16.08 10.85 9.09
C VAL A 24 -17.48 10.93 8.48
N GLY A 25 -18.25 9.85 8.50
CA GLY A 25 -19.64 9.80 8.03
C GLY A 25 -19.82 9.75 6.51
N LEU A 26 -18.76 9.40 5.77
CA LEU A 26 -18.85 9.13 4.33
C LEU A 26 -19.40 7.73 4.08
N GLN A 27 -19.94 7.55 2.89
CA GLN A 27 -20.53 6.31 2.39
C GLN A 27 -19.59 5.70 1.34
N PRO A 28 -18.77 4.68 1.70
CA PRO A 28 -17.91 4.03 0.72
C PRO A 28 -18.72 3.28 -0.33
N ARG A 29 -18.31 3.43 -1.58
CA ARG A 29 -18.75 2.61 -2.73
C ARG A 29 -17.56 1.82 -3.22
N LEU A 30 -17.66 0.50 -3.22
CA LEU A 30 -16.58 -0.37 -3.62
C LEU A 30 -16.62 -0.63 -5.11
N VAL A 31 -15.48 -0.54 -5.75
CA VAL A 31 -15.26 -0.95 -7.14
C VAL A 31 -14.26 -2.09 -7.13
N ASP A 32 -14.55 -3.14 -7.89
CA ASP A 32 -13.66 -4.30 -7.98
C ASP A 32 -12.28 -3.93 -8.50
N VAL A 33 -11.32 -4.81 -8.32
CA VAL A 33 -9.95 -4.63 -8.79
C VAL A 33 -9.60 -5.67 -9.85
N SER A 34 -8.74 -5.29 -10.78
CA SER A 34 -8.16 -6.24 -11.73
C SER A 34 -7.09 -7.08 -11.03
N PRO A 35 -7.20 -8.41 -10.98
CA PRO A 35 -6.14 -9.26 -10.43
C PRO A 35 -4.80 -9.13 -11.18
N ALA A 36 -4.85 -8.72 -12.45
CA ALA A 36 -3.65 -8.56 -13.26
C ALA A 36 -2.83 -7.32 -12.89
N THR A 37 -3.48 -6.21 -12.51
CA THR A 37 -2.81 -4.93 -12.22
C THR A 37 -2.89 -4.54 -10.74
N LEU A 38 -3.80 -5.15 -9.99
CA LEU A 38 -4.15 -4.82 -8.60
C LEU A 38 -4.76 -3.42 -8.41
N GLY A 39 -5.01 -2.70 -9.50
CA GLY A 39 -5.73 -1.43 -9.55
C GLY A 39 -7.22 -1.61 -9.79
N PHE A 40 -7.95 -0.50 -9.92
CA PHE A 40 -9.38 -0.54 -10.26
C PHE A 40 -9.67 -1.37 -11.52
N ASP A 41 -10.77 -2.10 -11.50
CA ASP A 41 -11.44 -2.56 -12.71
C ASP A 41 -12.09 -1.33 -13.37
N LEU A 42 -11.43 -0.80 -14.40
CA LEU A 42 -11.81 0.44 -15.06
C LEU A 42 -13.15 0.31 -15.82
N ASP A 43 -13.58 -0.91 -16.17
CA ASP A 43 -14.88 -1.14 -16.83
C ASP A 43 -16.04 -0.94 -15.84
N ARG A 44 -15.80 -1.19 -14.55
CA ARG A 44 -16.80 -1.01 -13.48
C ARG A 44 -16.78 0.38 -12.85
N LEU A 45 -15.70 1.12 -12.98
CA LEU A 45 -15.52 2.42 -12.33
C LEU A 45 -16.57 3.46 -12.73
N PRO A 46 -16.97 3.61 -14.01
CA PRO A 46 -17.96 4.63 -14.41
C PRO A 46 -19.30 4.48 -13.70
N ALA A 47 -19.75 3.25 -13.45
CA ALA A 47 -21.03 2.99 -12.76
C ALA A 47 -21.02 3.37 -11.28
N ALA A 48 -19.83 3.47 -10.67
CA ALA A 48 -19.67 3.81 -9.26
C ALA A 48 -19.57 5.32 -9.01
N ILE A 49 -19.26 6.10 -10.04
CA ILE A 49 -19.06 7.56 -9.92
C ILE A 49 -20.34 8.28 -10.36
N GLY A 50 -20.89 9.11 -9.48
CA GLY A 50 -22.13 9.83 -9.74
C GLY A 50 -22.21 11.20 -9.06
N ARG A 51 -23.40 11.81 -9.10
CA ARG A 51 -23.63 13.15 -8.54
C ARG A 51 -23.40 13.24 -7.03
N GLN A 52 -23.50 12.14 -6.31
CA GLN A 52 -23.25 12.06 -4.86
C GLN A 52 -21.79 11.77 -4.51
N THR A 53 -20.97 11.43 -5.49
CA THR A 53 -19.54 11.15 -5.28
C THR A 53 -18.81 12.42 -4.88
N LEU A 54 -18.23 12.40 -3.69
CA LEU A 54 -17.37 13.45 -3.15
C LEU A 54 -15.93 13.25 -3.63
N ALA A 55 -15.44 12.00 -3.50
CA ALA A 55 -14.06 11.67 -3.81
C ALA A 55 -13.91 10.27 -4.41
N VAL A 56 -12.86 10.06 -5.18
CA VAL A 56 -12.37 8.77 -5.64
C VAL A 56 -10.97 8.58 -5.08
N VAL A 57 -10.72 7.48 -4.35
CA VAL A 57 -9.38 7.14 -3.87
C VAL A 57 -8.71 6.20 -4.85
N HIS A 58 -7.72 6.71 -5.55
CA HIS A 58 -6.91 5.95 -6.51
C HIS A 58 -5.65 5.43 -5.85
N VAL A 59 -5.54 4.10 -5.72
CA VAL A 59 -4.48 3.45 -4.94
C VAL A 59 -3.37 2.93 -5.84
N HIS A 60 -2.11 3.17 -5.46
CA HIS A 60 -0.91 2.59 -6.06
C HIS A 60 -0.36 1.48 -5.15
N PRO A 61 -0.85 0.22 -5.29
CA PRO A 61 -0.54 -0.85 -4.33
C PRO A 61 0.88 -1.39 -4.52
N PHE A 62 1.52 -1.79 -3.44
CA PHE A 62 2.81 -2.50 -3.39
C PHE A 62 3.99 -1.81 -4.11
N GLY A 63 3.88 -0.52 -4.37
CA GLY A 63 4.88 0.20 -5.16
C GLY A 63 4.67 0.07 -6.67
N LEU A 64 3.47 -0.34 -7.09
CA LEU A 64 3.05 -0.45 -8.49
C LEU A 64 2.19 0.75 -8.85
N PRO A 65 2.69 1.72 -9.61
CA PRO A 65 1.88 2.84 -10.06
C PRO A 65 0.72 2.37 -10.95
N GLN A 66 -0.42 2.99 -10.76
CA GLN A 66 -1.59 2.79 -11.61
C GLN A 66 -1.80 4.05 -12.45
N PRO A 67 -2.11 3.94 -13.76
CA PRO A 67 -2.47 5.10 -14.57
C PRO A 67 -3.69 5.81 -13.99
N VAL A 68 -3.59 7.13 -13.79
CA VAL A 68 -4.63 7.90 -13.10
C VAL A 68 -5.55 8.67 -14.04
N ASP A 69 -5.19 8.81 -15.34
CA ASP A 69 -5.87 9.69 -16.29
C ASP A 69 -7.37 9.41 -16.41
N THR A 70 -7.74 8.16 -16.66
CA THR A 70 -9.14 7.73 -16.77
C THR A 70 -9.90 8.02 -15.47
N VAL A 71 -9.27 7.84 -14.32
CA VAL A 71 -9.90 8.10 -13.02
C VAL A 71 -10.14 9.60 -12.82
N LEU A 72 -9.16 10.44 -13.20
CA LEU A 72 -9.28 11.90 -13.17
C LEU A 72 -10.42 12.39 -14.06
N ASP A 73 -10.48 11.92 -15.31
CA ASP A 73 -11.51 12.31 -16.26
C ASP A 73 -12.92 11.98 -15.74
N LEU A 74 -13.13 10.76 -15.29
CA LEU A 74 -14.42 10.31 -14.75
C LEU A 74 -14.82 11.07 -13.48
N ALA A 75 -13.89 11.24 -12.54
CA ALA A 75 -14.16 11.94 -11.30
C ALA A 75 -14.46 13.41 -11.52
N HIS A 76 -13.63 14.10 -12.30
CA HIS A 76 -13.79 15.54 -12.58
C HIS A 76 -15.04 15.84 -13.41
N GLN A 77 -15.45 14.99 -14.36
CA GLN A 77 -16.72 15.13 -15.07
C GLN A 77 -17.92 15.10 -14.12
N SER A 78 -17.85 14.33 -13.05
CA SER A 78 -18.89 14.30 -12.02
C SER A 78 -18.73 15.41 -10.97
N GLY A 79 -17.62 16.14 -10.99
CA GLY A 79 -17.21 17.14 -10.00
C GLY A 79 -16.74 16.53 -8.69
N ALA A 80 -16.31 15.27 -8.67
CA ALA A 80 -15.63 14.63 -7.54
C ALA A 80 -14.13 14.97 -7.55
N VAL A 81 -13.47 14.84 -6.38
CA VAL A 81 -12.03 14.98 -6.26
C VAL A 81 -11.34 13.62 -6.38
N VAL A 82 -10.08 13.61 -6.80
CA VAL A 82 -9.24 12.41 -6.80
C VAL A 82 -8.18 12.53 -5.71
N ILE A 83 -8.11 11.50 -4.87
CA ILE A 83 -7.09 11.32 -3.86
C ILE A 83 -6.19 10.18 -4.32
N GLU A 84 -4.95 10.47 -4.70
CA GLU A 84 -3.97 9.42 -4.99
C GLU A 84 -3.40 8.86 -3.67
N ASP A 85 -3.69 7.60 -3.36
CA ASP A 85 -3.06 6.89 -2.25
C ASP A 85 -1.72 6.29 -2.71
N ALA A 86 -0.66 7.07 -2.54
CA ALA A 86 0.73 6.68 -2.78
C ALA A 86 1.43 6.18 -1.50
N ALA A 87 0.68 5.73 -0.49
CA ALA A 87 1.22 5.28 0.79
C ALA A 87 2.23 4.12 0.68
N GLN A 88 2.20 3.38 -0.42
CA GLN A 88 3.12 2.29 -0.71
C GLN A 88 4.05 2.58 -1.89
N SER A 89 3.97 3.78 -2.48
CA SER A 89 4.57 4.05 -3.80
C SER A 89 5.37 5.35 -3.85
N MET A 90 5.87 5.85 -2.69
CA MET A 90 6.70 7.04 -2.65
C MET A 90 7.98 6.87 -3.50
N GLY A 91 8.16 7.70 -4.51
CA GLY A 91 9.25 7.64 -5.48
C GLY A 91 8.93 6.87 -6.77
N ALA A 92 7.76 6.22 -6.85
CA ALA A 92 7.28 5.63 -8.11
C ALA A 92 6.75 6.72 -9.05
N GLN A 93 6.73 6.44 -10.36
CA GLN A 93 6.30 7.40 -11.38
C GLN A 93 5.24 6.80 -12.31
N SER A 94 4.40 7.66 -12.86
CA SER A 94 3.46 7.36 -13.93
C SER A 94 3.50 8.48 -14.97
N ALA A 95 3.72 8.14 -16.24
CA ALA A 95 3.91 9.10 -17.34
C ALA A 95 4.97 10.18 -17.03
N GLY A 96 6.11 9.77 -16.46
CA GLY A 96 7.24 10.63 -16.10
C GLY A 96 6.99 11.60 -14.94
N ARG A 97 5.92 11.40 -14.17
CA ARG A 97 5.60 12.20 -12.98
C ARG A 97 5.51 11.31 -11.73
N PRO A 98 5.95 11.78 -10.57
CA PRO A 98 5.74 11.06 -9.32
C PRO A 98 4.26 10.76 -9.09
N VAL A 99 3.94 9.57 -8.58
CA VAL A 99 2.57 9.28 -8.13
C VAL A 99 2.22 10.11 -6.90
N GLY A 100 0.95 10.46 -6.73
CA GLY A 100 0.49 11.33 -5.65
C GLY A 100 0.51 12.83 -5.96
N VAL A 101 0.87 13.22 -7.21
CA VAL A 101 0.94 14.64 -7.60
C VAL A 101 -0.02 15.03 -8.74
N ARG A 102 -0.77 14.09 -9.27
CA ARG A 102 -1.70 14.32 -10.40
C ARG A 102 -3.15 14.46 -9.95
N GLY A 103 -3.56 13.71 -8.93
CA GLY A 103 -4.86 13.91 -8.28
C GLY A 103 -4.96 15.26 -7.59
N ASP A 104 -6.14 15.62 -7.12
CA ASP A 104 -6.34 16.86 -6.33
C ASP A 104 -5.54 16.82 -5.02
N PHE A 105 -5.38 15.59 -4.47
CA PHE A 105 -4.59 15.30 -3.28
C PHE A 105 -3.72 14.07 -3.51
N GLY A 106 -2.59 14.02 -2.81
CA GLY A 106 -1.75 12.83 -2.72
C GLY A 106 -1.44 12.48 -1.27
N LEU A 107 -1.48 11.18 -0.95
CA LEU A 107 -1.19 10.67 0.38
C LEU A 107 0.06 9.79 0.35
N TYR A 108 1.01 10.09 1.24
CA TYR A 108 2.19 9.25 1.45
C TYR A 108 2.25 8.83 2.91
N SER A 109 2.56 7.57 3.15
CA SER A 109 2.71 7.03 4.51
C SER A 109 4.18 6.95 4.91
N LEU A 110 4.45 7.35 6.15
CA LEU A 110 5.75 7.25 6.80
C LEU A 110 5.75 6.15 7.89
N GLY A 111 4.74 5.30 7.85
CA GLY A 111 4.59 4.16 8.78
C GLY A 111 5.61 3.05 8.56
N PRO A 112 5.65 2.06 9.44
CA PRO A 112 6.53 0.91 9.32
C PRO A 112 6.33 0.14 8.01
N GLY A 113 7.44 -0.28 7.39
CA GLY A 113 7.41 -1.05 6.14
C GLY A 113 7.03 -0.24 4.90
N LYS A 114 7.01 1.09 4.97
CA LYS A 114 6.79 1.99 3.83
C LYS A 114 8.12 2.33 3.14
N PRO A 115 8.11 2.90 1.93
CA PRO A 115 9.34 3.21 1.18
C PRO A 115 10.33 4.03 1.99
N MET A 116 9.83 5.03 2.71
CA MET A 116 10.54 5.75 3.76
C MET A 116 9.73 5.62 5.06
N SER A 117 10.34 5.10 6.12
CA SER A 117 9.68 4.87 7.39
C SER A 117 10.24 5.77 8.48
N LEU A 118 9.35 6.53 9.14
CA LEU A 118 9.65 7.34 10.31
C LEU A 118 8.93 6.82 11.57
N GLY A 119 8.55 5.53 11.57
CA GLY A 119 7.82 4.91 12.66
C GLY A 119 6.33 5.29 12.75
N GLY A 120 5.85 6.18 11.91
CA GLY A 120 4.48 6.65 11.84
C GLY A 120 4.38 7.99 11.12
N GLY A 121 3.15 8.48 10.95
CA GLY A 121 2.88 9.73 10.25
C GLY A 121 2.65 9.55 8.75
N GLY A 122 2.47 10.66 8.07
CA GLY A 122 2.27 10.73 6.63
C GLY A 122 2.47 12.13 6.09
N VAL A 123 2.39 12.26 4.78
CA VAL A 123 2.43 13.54 4.07
C VAL A 123 1.18 13.64 3.20
N LEU A 124 0.49 14.77 3.28
CA LEU A 124 -0.57 15.15 2.37
C LEU A 124 -0.01 16.15 1.36
N SER A 125 -0.07 15.80 0.07
CA SER A 125 0.15 16.74 -1.03
C SER A 125 -1.17 17.36 -1.44
N VAL A 126 -1.22 18.68 -1.55
CA VAL A 126 -2.37 19.44 -2.06
C VAL A 126 -1.99 19.98 -3.43
N ASN A 127 -2.46 19.31 -4.47
CA ASN A 127 -2.00 19.57 -5.84
C ASN A 127 -2.90 20.57 -6.58
N SER A 128 -4.14 20.73 -6.08
CA SER A 128 -5.08 21.73 -6.61
C SER A 128 -5.10 22.97 -5.71
N SER A 129 -4.77 24.14 -6.27
CA SER A 129 -4.79 25.44 -5.57
C SER A 129 -6.17 25.76 -4.95
N ARG A 130 -7.23 25.21 -5.52
CA ARG A 130 -8.62 25.37 -5.03
C ARG A 130 -8.79 24.93 -3.56
N TYR A 131 -7.98 23.96 -3.10
CA TYR A 131 -8.13 23.37 -1.77
C TYR A 131 -7.07 23.84 -0.78
N GLY A 132 -6.09 24.65 -1.22
CA GLY A 132 -4.96 25.06 -0.40
C GLY A 132 -5.38 25.77 0.89
N GLU A 133 -6.28 26.76 0.78
CA GLU A 133 -6.76 27.51 1.95
C GLU A 133 -7.55 26.64 2.92
N ILE A 134 -8.44 25.78 2.40
CA ILE A 134 -9.26 24.87 3.21
C ILE A 134 -8.37 23.91 4.02
N VAL A 135 -7.36 23.35 3.36
CA VAL A 135 -6.41 22.44 4.02
C VAL A 135 -5.52 23.19 5.02
N ALA A 136 -5.07 24.39 4.69
CA ALA A 136 -4.29 25.21 5.60
C ALA A 136 -5.07 25.56 6.87
N GLU A 137 -6.36 25.88 6.77
CA GLU A 137 -7.21 26.10 7.93
C GLU A 137 -7.43 24.81 8.75
N ALA A 138 -7.71 23.69 8.07
CA ALA A 138 -7.83 22.39 8.74
C ALA A 138 -6.53 21.99 9.45
N TRP A 139 -5.36 22.28 8.86
CA TRP A 139 -4.06 22.02 9.46
C TRP A 139 -3.87 22.75 10.80
N LYS A 140 -4.34 24.00 10.90
CA LYS A 140 -4.24 24.80 12.14
C LYS A 140 -5.03 24.20 13.30
N THR A 141 -6.03 23.37 13.01
CA THR A 141 -6.85 22.70 14.04
C THR A 141 -6.24 21.39 14.55
N LEU A 142 -5.17 20.90 13.91
CA LEU A 142 -4.52 19.68 14.37
C LEU A 142 -3.82 19.90 15.72
N PRO A 143 -4.00 18.98 16.68
CA PRO A 143 -3.29 19.02 17.94
C PRO A 143 -1.77 18.96 17.71
N ASP A 144 -1.03 19.76 18.49
CA ASP A 144 0.42 19.62 18.52
C ASP A 144 0.82 18.29 19.18
N VAL A 145 1.92 17.70 18.69
CA VAL A 145 2.46 16.45 19.23
C VAL A 145 2.83 16.57 20.72
N GLY A 146 3.21 17.77 21.16
CA GLY A 146 3.70 18.01 22.51
C GLY A 146 5.02 17.29 22.84
N SER A 147 5.61 17.57 23.98
CA SER A 147 6.91 17.00 24.38
C SER A 147 6.85 15.49 24.65
N VAL A 148 5.78 15.01 25.28
CA VAL A 148 5.58 13.58 25.57
C VAL A 148 5.38 12.79 24.26
N GLY A 149 4.54 13.30 23.37
CA GLY A 149 4.32 12.68 22.07
C GLY A 149 5.60 12.63 21.22
N SER A 150 6.41 13.69 21.26
CA SER A 150 7.72 13.74 20.58
C SER A 150 8.69 12.69 21.14
N ALA A 151 8.81 12.57 22.47
CA ALA A 151 9.65 11.56 23.09
C ALA A 151 9.20 10.14 22.77
N LEU A 152 7.88 9.88 22.73
CA LEU A 152 7.34 8.59 22.30
C LEU A 152 7.61 8.31 20.82
N ALA A 153 7.53 9.32 19.95
CA ALA A 153 7.87 9.17 18.53
C ALA A 153 9.34 8.82 18.34
N GLU A 154 10.25 9.44 19.09
CA GLU A 154 11.68 9.14 19.08
C GLU A 154 11.98 7.72 19.58
N ALA A 155 11.40 7.34 20.72
CA ALA A 155 11.54 5.98 21.24
C ALA A 155 11.03 4.94 20.23
N ARG A 156 9.90 5.22 19.58
CA ARG A 156 9.31 4.37 18.55
C ARG A 156 10.22 4.26 17.32
N LEU A 157 10.83 5.36 16.87
CA LEU A 157 11.82 5.35 15.79
C LEU A 157 13.00 4.43 16.12
N GLY A 158 13.57 4.55 17.34
CA GLY A 158 14.67 3.71 17.80
C GLY A 158 14.29 2.22 17.83
N VAL A 159 13.12 1.90 18.39
CA VAL A 159 12.61 0.51 18.43
C VAL A 159 12.42 -0.03 16.99
N PHE A 160 11.82 0.75 16.09
CA PHE A 160 11.64 0.30 14.71
C PHE A 160 12.94 0.15 13.95
N ALA A 161 13.91 1.05 14.14
CA ALA A 161 15.23 0.94 13.51
C ALA A 161 15.93 -0.38 13.89
N LEU A 162 15.82 -0.80 15.14
CA LEU A 162 16.35 -2.06 15.63
C LEU A 162 15.54 -3.28 15.18
N ALA A 163 14.21 -3.19 15.28
CA ALA A 163 13.30 -4.29 14.99
C ALA A 163 13.25 -4.66 13.50
N PHE A 164 13.30 -3.66 12.61
CA PHE A 164 13.25 -3.88 11.15
C PHE A 164 14.63 -4.06 10.52
N HIS A 165 15.71 -3.98 11.30
CA HIS A 165 17.02 -4.46 10.83
C HIS A 165 16.99 -5.99 10.69
N PRO A 166 17.58 -6.63 9.66
CA PRO A 166 17.51 -8.07 9.46
C PRO A 166 17.83 -8.93 10.69
N ARG A 167 18.86 -8.52 11.47
CA ARG A 167 19.21 -9.20 12.72
C ARG A 167 18.15 -9.06 13.82
N GLY A 168 17.51 -7.90 13.93
CA GLY A 168 16.41 -7.66 14.86
C GLY A 168 15.15 -8.42 14.47
N TRP A 169 14.84 -8.43 13.18
CA TRP A 169 13.71 -9.17 12.63
C TRP A 169 13.81 -10.68 12.90
N TRP A 170 15.01 -11.26 12.70
CA TRP A 170 15.26 -12.65 13.01
C TRP A 170 14.97 -12.99 14.48
N LEU A 171 15.33 -12.10 15.42
CA LEU A 171 15.05 -12.30 16.84
C LEU A 171 13.55 -12.25 17.13
N ILE A 172 12.83 -11.28 16.55
CA ILE A 172 11.39 -11.07 16.73
C ILE A 172 10.59 -12.28 16.19
N THR A 173 10.97 -12.79 15.02
CA THR A 173 10.27 -13.94 14.41
C THR A 173 10.43 -15.21 15.24
N ARG A 174 11.54 -15.39 15.94
CA ARG A 174 11.76 -16.54 16.84
C ARG A 174 10.99 -16.48 18.14
N THR A 175 10.62 -15.30 18.61
CA THR A 175 9.87 -15.15 19.87
C THR A 175 8.37 -15.34 19.72
N GLY A 176 7.88 -15.63 18.51
CA GLY A 176 6.44 -15.80 18.24
C GLY A 176 5.61 -14.49 18.33
N ILE A 177 6.26 -13.35 18.59
CA ILE A 177 5.60 -12.02 18.66
C ILE A 177 5.26 -11.49 17.27
N SER A 178 5.60 -12.22 16.20
CA SER A 178 5.53 -11.79 14.80
C SER A 178 4.14 -11.88 14.16
N SER A 179 3.11 -11.35 14.80
CA SER A 179 1.85 -11.04 14.08
C SER A 179 1.92 -9.67 13.34
N VAL A 180 3.11 -9.28 12.87
CA VAL A 180 3.32 -7.96 12.24
C VAL A 180 2.58 -7.81 10.89
N GLY A 181 2.06 -8.91 10.29
CA GLY A 181 1.21 -8.87 9.12
C GLY A 181 -0.28 -9.04 9.39
N ASP A 182 -0.66 -9.51 10.58
CA ASP A 182 -2.02 -9.96 10.88
C ASP A 182 -2.83 -9.03 11.79
N ARG A 183 -2.27 -7.87 12.17
CA ARG A 183 -3.00 -6.90 12.98
C ARG A 183 -4.05 -6.16 12.14
N GLN A 184 -5.11 -6.85 11.78
CA GLN A 184 -6.23 -6.29 11.03
C GLN A 184 -7.27 -5.55 11.89
N GLU A 185 -7.20 -5.53 13.22
CA GLU A 185 -8.35 -5.16 14.05
C GLU A 185 -8.20 -3.93 14.96
N SER A 186 -7.05 -3.30 15.07
CA SER A 186 -6.90 -2.07 15.86
C SER A 186 -6.47 -0.88 15.01
N TRP A 187 -7.40 -0.34 14.24
CA TRP A 187 -7.20 0.87 13.44
C TRP A 187 -7.53 2.12 14.26
N GLY A 188 -6.83 2.30 15.40
CA GLY A 188 -6.83 3.58 16.07
C GLY A 188 -5.88 4.53 15.35
N TYR A 189 -6.33 5.72 15.01
CA TYR A 189 -5.48 6.80 14.50
C TYR A 189 -5.65 8.04 15.36
N HIS A 190 -4.55 8.75 15.57
CA HIS A 190 -4.54 10.06 16.20
C HIS A 190 -4.03 11.05 15.16
N LEU A 191 -4.83 12.06 14.87
CA LEU A 191 -4.43 13.15 13.99
C LEU A 191 -3.64 14.17 14.84
N THR A 192 -2.34 14.23 14.61
CA THR A 192 -1.42 15.22 15.20
C THR A 192 -0.44 15.69 14.14
N GLY A 193 0.23 16.78 14.38
CA GLY A 193 1.40 17.15 13.57
C GLY A 193 2.49 16.07 13.64
N LEU A 194 3.45 16.10 12.71
CA LEU A 194 4.64 15.25 12.75
C LEU A 194 5.64 15.82 13.77
N ALA A 195 6.26 14.96 14.60
CA ALA A 195 7.29 15.41 15.52
C ALA A 195 8.50 15.97 14.74
N SER A 196 9.12 17.04 15.27
CA SER A 196 10.27 17.67 14.64
C SER A 196 11.46 16.72 14.45
N SER A 197 11.66 15.79 15.38
CA SER A 197 12.67 14.73 15.27
C SER A 197 12.39 13.77 14.13
N GLN A 198 11.13 13.37 13.93
CA GLN A 198 10.73 12.55 12.76
C GLN A 198 10.96 13.31 11.46
N ALA A 199 10.61 14.59 11.40
CA ALA A 199 10.84 15.42 10.23
C ALA A 199 12.35 15.55 9.92
N ALA A 200 13.20 15.75 10.93
CA ALA A 200 14.65 15.81 10.77
C ALA A 200 15.22 14.50 10.22
N VAL A 201 14.78 13.34 10.74
CA VAL A 201 15.17 12.03 10.19
C VAL A 201 14.67 11.87 8.76
N GLY A 202 13.46 12.33 8.45
CA GLY A 202 12.91 12.32 7.09
C GLY A 202 13.78 13.08 6.10
N LEU A 203 14.27 14.27 6.46
CA LEU A 203 15.18 15.09 5.62
C LEU A 203 16.52 14.37 5.35
N VAL A 204 16.99 13.55 6.27
CA VAL A 204 18.22 12.73 6.08
C VAL A 204 17.96 11.50 5.20
N LEU A 205 16.75 10.91 5.29
CA LEU A 205 16.41 9.69 4.55
C LEU A 205 15.93 9.99 3.12
N LEU A 206 15.28 11.13 2.89
CA LEU A 206 14.69 11.47 1.59
C LEU A 206 15.72 11.42 0.44
N PRO A 207 16.95 11.96 0.56
CA PRO A 207 17.96 11.86 -0.49
C PRO A 207 18.43 10.41 -0.79
N LYS A 208 18.17 9.47 0.12
CA LYS A 208 18.53 8.06 -0.04
C LYS A 208 17.40 7.19 -0.61
N LEU A 209 16.23 7.78 -0.81
CA LEU A 209 15.02 7.06 -1.23
C LEU A 209 15.20 6.43 -2.62
N ASP A 210 15.78 7.18 -3.56
CA ASP A 210 15.93 6.72 -4.95
C ASP A 210 16.88 5.52 -5.03
N GLU A 211 18.01 5.55 -4.30
CA GLU A 211 18.90 4.40 -4.23
C GLU A 211 18.22 3.18 -3.60
N ALA A 212 17.47 3.38 -2.52
CA ALA A 212 16.74 2.29 -1.87
C ALA A 212 15.67 1.71 -2.80
N ASN A 213 14.96 2.54 -3.56
CA ASN A 213 13.96 2.11 -4.53
C ASN A 213 14.62 1.40 -5.73
N TRP A 214 15.73 1.91 -6.23
CA TRP A 214 16.48 1.23 -7.29
C TRP A 214 16.88 -0.20 -6.88
N ARG A 215 17.37 -0.39 -5.66
CA ARG A 215 17.70 -1.74 -5.14
C ARG A 215 16.46 -2.63 -5.06
N ARG A 216 15.29 -2.09 -4.65
CA ARG A 216 14.02 -2.83 -4.65
C ARG A 216 13.65 -3.31 -6.05
N CYS A 217 13.74 -2.42 -7.05
CA CYS A 217 13.47 -2.77 -8.44
C CYS A 217 14.37 -3.89 -8.93
N ARG A 218 15.67 -3.80 -8.68
CA ARG A 218 16.64 -4.85 -9.06
C ARG A 218 16.33 -6.19 -8.41
N ASN A 219 15.94 -6.20 -7.15
CA ASN A 219 15.56 -7.43 -6.46
C ASN A 219 14.25 -8.00 -7.02
N ALA A 220 13.26 -7.16 -7.29
CA ALA A 220 11.99 -7.57 -7.88
C ALA A 220 12.18 -8.12 -9.31
N GLU A 221 13.00 -7.47 -10.16
CA GLU A 221 13.33 -7.93 -11.51
C GLU A 221 13.95 -9.33 -11.50
N ARG A 222 14.91 -9.59 -10.58
CA ARG A 222 15.52 -10.90 -10.41
C ARG A 222 14.50 -11.95 -9.99
N LEU A 223 13.64 -11.64 -9.00
CA LEU A 223 12.56 -12.55 -8.58
C LEU A 223 11.60 -12.83 -9.73
N MET A 224 11.16 -11.79 -10.45
CA MET A 224 10.24 -11.94 -11.58
C MET A 224 10.85 -12.81 -12.68
N ALA A 225 12.13 -12.63 -13.02
CA ALA A 225 12.81 -13.45 -14.00
C ALA A 225 12.86 -14.93 -13.62
N ARG A 226 12.98 -15.25 -12.32
CA ARG A 226 13.00 -16.63 -11.80
C ARG A 226 11.60 -17.25 -11.71
N LEU A 227 10.57 -16.42 -11.46
CA LEU A 227 9.19 -16.89 -11.27
C LEU A 227 8.37 -16.84 -12.56
N ALA A 228 8.88 -16.20 -13.62
CA ALA A 228 8.18 -16.10 -14.90
C ALA A 228 7.95 -17.47 -15.52
N GLY A 229 6.71 -17.70 -16.00
CA GLY A 229 6.34 -18.94 -16.67
C GLY A 229 6.07 -20.13 -15.74
N LEU A 230 6.12 -19.97 -14.42
CA LEU A 230 5.70 -21.02 -13.50
C LEU A 230 4.19 -21.22 -13.59
N ASP A 231 3.76 -22.45 -13.78
CA ASP A 231 2.34 -22.81 -13.86
C ASP A 231 1.62 -22.48 -12.54
N GLY A 232 0.42 -21.87 -12.66
CA GLY A 232 -0.38 -21.47 -11.53
C GLY A 232 0.19 -20.30 -10.70
N VAL A 233 1.18 -19.57 -11.24
CA VAL A 233 1.77 -18.37 -10.61
C VAL A 233 1.55 -17.17 -11.53
N CYS A 234 0.90 -16.13 -11.00
CA CYS A 234 0.65 -14.90 -11.76
C CYS A 234 1.43 -13.74 -11.17
N LEU A 235 2.28 -13.13 -11.98
CA LEU A 235 2.98 -11.89 -11.66
C LEU A 235 2.15 -10.67 -12.07
N PRO A 236 2.30 -9.53 -11.39
CA PRO A 236 1.54 -8.33 -11.71
C PRO A 236 1.95 -7.80 -13.08
N ARG A 237 0.96 -7.36 -13.85
CA ARG A 237 1.20 -6.62 -15.08
C ARG A 237 1.40 -5.15 -14.75
N VAL A 238 2.52 -4.62 -15.16
CA VAL A 238 2.88 -3.20 -15.01
C VAL A 238 2.59 -2.48 -16.32
N ASP A 239 1.93 -1.32 -16.23
CA ASP A 239 1.69 -0.49 -17.41
C ASP A 239 3.03 0.11 -17.89
N PRO A 240 3.34 0.05 -19.21
CA PRO A 240 4.61 0.54 -19.75
C PRO A 240 4.91 2.03 -19.51
N ILE A 241 3.89 2.84 -19.24
CA ILE A 241 4.10 4.27 -18.92
C ILE A 241 4.47 4.50 -17.44
N THR A 242 4.57 3.44 -16.65
CA THR A 242 4.82 3.54 -15.21
C THR A 242 6.19 2.99 -14.82
N GLU A 243 6.77 3.59 -13.79
CA GLU A 243 8.04 3.19 -13.18
C GLU A 243 7.78 2.75 -11.73
N PRO A 244 7.62 1.43 -11.49
CA PRO A 244 7.35 0.90 -10.16
C PRO A 244 8.59 0.96 -9.28
N ILE A 245 8.38 0.96 -7.96
CA ILE A 245 9.45 0.81 -6.97
C ILE A 245 9.44 -0.56 -6.29
N TYR A 246 8.41 -1.37 -6.54
CA TYR A 246 8.24 -2.70 -5.94
C TYR A 246 8.53 -2.70 -4.44
N LEU A 247 7.77 -1.94 -3.65
CA LEU A 247 7.89 -1.96 -2.18
C LEU A 247 7.90 -3.39 -1.65
N ARG A 248 7.09 -4.24 -2.26
CA ARG A 248 7.09 -5.70 -2.18
C ARG A 248 6.72 -6.23 -3.56
N LEU A 249 7.17 -7.42 -3.91
CA LEU A 249 6.71 -8.08 -5.14
C LEU A 249 5.43 -8.85 -4.85
N PRO A 250 4.25 -8.43 -5.35
CA PRO A 250 3.03 -9.21 -5.25
C PRO A 250 3.07 -10.38 -6.24
N VAL A 251 2.64 -11.55 -5.79
CA VAL A 251 2.54 -12.76 -6.59
C VAL A 251 1.22 -13.43 -6.27
N LEU A 252 0.40 -13.74 -7.26
CA LEU A 252 -0.84 -14.48 -7.06
C LEU A 252 -0.61 -15.97 -7.28
N VAL A 253 -1.05 -16.76 -6.30
CA VAL A 253 -1.06 -18.23 -6.34
C VAL A 253 -2.50 -18.68 -6.09
N PRO A 254 -3.34 -18.83 -7.14
CA PRO A 254 -4.78 -19.09 -7.00
C PRO A 254 -5.13 -20.42 -6.32
N ASP A 255 -4.30 -21.44 -6.50
CA ASP A 255 -4.45 -22.71 -5.78
C ASP A 255 -4.15 -22.52 -4.29
N GLN A 256 -5.15 -22.73 -3.45
CA GLN A 256 -5.06 -22.45 -2.02
C GLN A 256 -4.07 -23.37 -1.29
N ALA A 257 -4.00 -24.65 -1.67
CA ALA A 257 -3.09 -25.58 -1.03
C ALA A 257 -1.63 -25.20 -1.32
N ARG A 258 -1.35 -24.85 -2.58
CA ARG A 258 -0.05 -24.35 -3.04
C ARG A 258 0.30 -23.01 -2.38
N HIS A 259 -0.66 -22.09 -2.33
CA HIS A 259 -0.48 -20.78 -1.68
C HIS A 259 -0.05 -20.95 -0.21
N ASP A 260 -0.76 -21.81 0.54
CA ASP A 260 -0.47 -22.03 1.95
C ASP A 260 0.87 -22.75 2.17
N GLU A 261 1.21 -23.70 1.31
CA GLU A 261 2.49 -24.40 1.36
C GLU A 261 3.67 -23.47 1.01
N VAL A 262 3.53 -22.65 -0.03
CA VAL A 262 4.55 -21.64 -0.40
C VAL A 262 4.76 -20.68 0.77
N PHE A 263 3.67 -20.15 1.35
CA PHE A 263 3.78 -19.28 2.51
C PHE A 263 4.51 -19.97 3.67
N ARG A 264 4.10 -21.18 4.01
CA ARG A 264 4.67 -21.94 5.13
C ARG A 264 6.17 -22.23 4.95
N ARG A 265 6.58 -22.60 3.74
CA ARG A 265 8.01 -22.89 3.44
C ARG A 265 8.86 -21.64 3.49
N LEU A 266 8.42 -20.55 2.84
CA LEU A 266 9.13 -19.28 2.88
C LEU A 266 9.26 -18.77 4.33
N TRP A 267 8.18 -18.85 5.10
CA TRP A 267 8.17 -18.43 6.50
C TRP A 267 9.11 -19.28 7.36
N ALA A 268 9.11 -20.60 7.19
CA ALA A 268 10.01 -21.52 7.89
C ALA A 268 11.48 -21.30 7.54
N ALA A 269 11.78 -20.85 6.32
CA ALA A 269 13.11 -20.44 5.88
C ALA A 269 13.54 -19.07 6.43
N GLY A 270 12.69 -18.39 7.23
CA GLY A 270 12.96 -17.05 7.77
C GLY A 270 12.77 -15.91 6.76
N ILE A 271 12.14 -16.19 5.62
CA ILE A 271 11.84 -15.21 4.57
C ILE A 271 10.59 -14.43 4.94
N GLY A 272 10.68 -13.11 4.95
CA GLY A 272 9.60 -12.21 5.32
C GLY A 272 8.48 -12.12 4.26
N VAL A 273 7.89 -13.26 3.87
CA VAL A 273 6.71 -13.31 3.00
C VAL A 273 5.49 -12.74 3.72
N GLY A 274 4.62 -12.03 3.01
CA GLY A 274 3.41 -11.43 3.57
C GLY A 274 2.15 -11.92 2.89
N ARG A 275 1.06 -11.99 3.66
CA ARG A 275 -0.34 -12.16 3.20
C ARG A 275 -1.05 -10.85 3.48
N MET A 276 -0.97 -9.89 2.54
CA MET A 276 -1.57 -8.57 2.75
C MET A 276 -3.08 -8.62 2.47
N TYR A 277 -3.87 -8.05 3.40
CA TYR A 277 -5.33 -7.91 3.27
C TYR A 277 -6.04 -9.20 2.85
N GLN A 278 -6.03 -10.22 3.72
CA GLN A 278 -6.58 -11.56 3.45
C GLN A 278 -8.10 -11.60 3.20
N ARG A 279 -8.77 -10.46 3.33
CA ARG A 279 -10.20 -10.28 3.04
C ARG A 279 -10.43 -8.98 2.28
N PRO A 280 -11.36 -8.95 1.30
CA PRO A 280 -11.77 -7.70 0.65
C PRO A 280 -12.50 -6.79 1.63
N LEU A 281 -12.60 -5.50 1.31
CA LEU A 281 -13.25 -4.50 2.18
C LEU A 281 -14.70 -4.85 2.50
N SER A 282 -15.45 -5.44 1.58
CA SER A 282 -16.83 -5.89 1.79
C SER A 282 -16.96 -6.97 2.88
N ALA A 283 -15.94 -7.84 3.03
CA ALA A 283 -15.92 -8.86 4.07
C ALA A 283 -15.42 -8.33 5.42
N ILE A 284 -14.64 -7.22 5.42
CA ILE A 284 -14.16 -6.57 6.65
C ILE A 284 -15.22 -5.60 7.20
N PHE A 285 -15.94 -4.92 6.31
CA PHE A 285 -16.97 -3.93 6.63
C PHE A 285 -18.30 -4.32 5.99
N PRO A 286 -19.07 -5.26 6.60
CA PRO A 286 -20.32 -5.76 6.02
C PRO A 286 -21.41 -4.68 5.81
N GLN A 287 -21.28 -3.53 6.49
CA GLN A 287 -22.16 -2.37 6.34
C GLN A 287 -21.92 -1.61 5.03
N ILE A 288 -20.84 -1.85 4.30
CA ILE A 288 -20.59 -1.24 2.99
C ILE A 288 -21.31 -2.08 1.93
N PRO A 289 -22.28 -1.52 1.19
CA PRO A 289 -22.94 -2.25 0.12
C PRO A 289 -21.95 -2.73 -0.95
N SER A 290 -22.16 -3.95 -1.45
CA SER A 290 -21.31 -4.54 -2.49
C SER A 290 -22.15 -5.44 -3.38
N ASP A 291 -22.03 -5.26 -4.69
CA ASP A 291 -22.66 -6.11 -5.72
C ASP A 291 -21.77 -7.31 -6.12
N GLY A 292 -20.79 -7.63 -5.27
CA GLY A 292 -19.77 -8.64 -5.52
C GLY A 292 -18.49 -8.07 -6.15
N ASN A 293 -17.34 -8.52 -5.63
CA ASN A 293 -16.02 -8.08 -6.05
C ASN A 293 -15.12 -9.29 -6.29
N PRO A 294 -15.38 -10.08 -7.36
CA PRO A 294 -14.66 -11.35 -7.60
C PRO A 294 -13.16 -11.15 -7.80
N GLY A 295 -12.73 -10.03 -8.38
CA GLY A 295 -11.31 -9.69 -8.50
C GLY A 295 -10.65 -9.46 -7.15
N ALA A 296 -11.28 -8.68 -6.28
CA ALA A 296 -10.81 -8.42 -4.93
C ALA A 296 -10.80 -9.70 -4.07
N GLU A 297 -11.81 -10.57 -4.22
CA GLU A 297 -11.87 -11.85 -3.55
C GLU A 297 -10.75 -12.79 -4.00
N LEU A 298 -10.50 -12.85 -5.32
CA LEU A 298 -9.40 -13.63 -5.88
C LEU A 298 -8.06 -13.12 -5.35
N VAL A 299 -7.82 -11.82 -5.41
CA VAL A 299 -6.57 -11.23 -4.90
C VAL A 299 -6.42 -11.50 -3.42
N ALA A 300 -7.44 -11.29 -2.61
CA ALA A 300 -7.38 -11.47 -1.15
C ALA A 300 -6.98 -12.90 -0.73
N ARG A 301 -7.46 -13.92 -1.45
CA ARG A 301 -7.16 -15.33 -1.12
C ARG A 301 -5.85 -15.85 -1.72
N SER A 302 -5.37 -15.24 -2.82
CA SER A 302 -4.25 -15.79 -3.61
C SER A 302 -2.95 -14.98 -3.50
N LEU A 303 -2.99 -13.79 -2.90
CA LEU A 303 -1.85 -12.90 -2.88
C LEU A 303 -0.80 -13.30 -1.84
N LEU A 304 0.40 -13.49 -2.30
CA LEU A 304 1.63 -13.46 -1.50
C LEU A 304 2.44 -12.23 -1.87
N THR A 305 3.15 -11.65 -0.93
CA THR A 305 4.08 -10.56 -1.20
C THR A 305 5.49 -10.94 -0.78
N LEU A 306 6.41 -10.95 -1.75
CA LEU A 306 7.81 -11.29 -1.51
C LEU A 306 8.60 -10.03 -1.12
N PRO A 307 9.60 -10.16 -0.24
CA PRO A 307 10.45 -9.04 0.14
C PRO A 307 11.36 -8.62 -1.02
N THR A 308 11.54 -7.30 -1.15
CA THR A 308 12.38 -6.67 -2.18
C THR A 308 13.34 -5.65 -1.59
N HIS A 309 13.32 -5.46 -0.27
CA HIS A 309 14.02 -4.38 0.42
C HIS A 309 15.53 -4.38 0.17
N HIS A 310 16.13 -3.22 0.30
CA HIS A 310 17.53 -2.93 -0.05
C HIS A 310 18.59 -3.67 0.80
N TYR A 311 18.19 -4.36 1.86
CA TYR A 311 19.07 -5.22 2.66
C TYR A 311 19.28 -6.62 2.06
N LEU A 312 18.47 -7.03 1.06
CA LEU A 312 18.63 -8.32 0.41
C LEU A 312 19.90 -8.34 -0.43
N THR A 313 20.68 -9.40 -0.27
CA THR A 313 21.80 -9.73 -1.14
C THR A 313 21.31 -10.49 -2.38
N ALA A 314 22.20 -10.73 -3.34
CA ALA A 314 21.88 -11.55 -4.49
C ALA A 314 21.53 -12.99 -4.09
N ASP A 315 22.25 -13.54 -3.11
CA ASP A 315 22.04 -14.90 -2.60
C ASP A 315 20.71 -15.01 -1.84
N ASP A 316 20.30 -13.96 -1.11
CA ASP A 316 18.97 -13.92 -0.47
C ASP A 316 17.86 -13.97 -1.51
N VAL A 317 17.99 -13.20 -2.60
CA VAL A 317 16.99 -13.18 -3.69
C VAL A 317 16.91 -14.56 -4.36
N GLU A 318 18.05 -15.21 -4.59
CA GLU A 318 18.08 -16.56 -5.16
C GLU A 318 17.46 -17.59 -4.20
N CYS A 319 17.77 -17.53 -2.92
CA CYS A 319 17.18 -18.40 -1.91
C CYS A 319 15.66 -18.25 -1.83
N ILE A 320 15.14 -17.00 -1.94
CA ILE A 320 13.70 -16.74 -2.01
C ILE A 320 13.07 -17.41 -3.24
N ALA A 321 13.71 -17.23 -4.41
CA ALA A 321 13.22 -17.80 -5.66
C ALA A 321 13.25 -19.34 -5.65
N GLU A 322 14.35 -19.96 -5.23
CA GLU A 322 14.50 -21.41 -5.15
C GLU A 322 13.47 -22.02 -4.18
N THR A 323 13.33 -21.42 -2.98
CA THR A 323 12.34 -21.88 -2.00
C THR A 323 10.92 -21.82 -2.56
N PHE A 324 10.58 -20.74 -3.26
CA PHE A 324 9.27 -20.59 -3.92
C PHE A 324 9.07 -21.66 -5.00
N ILE A 325 10.03 -21.80 -5.93
CA ILE A 325 9.97 -22.73 -7.07
C ILE A 325 9.86 -24.18 -6.59
N SER A 326 10.64 -24.57 -5.57
CA SER A 326 10.63 -25.94 -5.06
C SER A 326 9.25 -26.41 -4.60
N VAL A 327 8.38 -25.49 -4.21
CA VAL A 327 7.00 -25.79 -3.83
C VAL A 327 6.04 -25.65 -5.01
N ALA A 328 6.25 -24.64 -5.84
CA ALA A 328 5.37 -24.37 -6.97
C ALA A 328 5.42 -25.47 -8.06
N THR A 329 6.51 -26.23 -8.13
CA THR A 329 6.72 -27.29 -9.13
C THR A 329 6.42 -28.71 -8.61
N CYS A 330 6.19 -28.89 -7.31
CA CYS A 330 5.94 -30.20 -6.68
C CYS A 330 4.44 -30.60 -6.60
N ALA A 331 3.57 -30.04 -7.45
CA ALA A 331 2.15 -30.35 -7.46
C ALA A 331 1.71 -31.09 -8.73
#